data_250e493d8c52fabf2a95164ef068f875
#
_entry.id   250e493d8c52fabf2a95164ef068f875
#
_cell.length_a   1.000
_cell.length_b   1.000
_cell.length_c   1.000
_cell.angle_alpha   90.00
_cell.angle_beta   90.00
_cell.angle_gamma   90.00
#
_symmetry.space_group_name_H-M   'P 1'
#
loop_
_entity.id
_entity.type
_entity.pdbx_description
1 polymer ?
#
loop_
_entity_poly.entity_id
_entity_poly.type
_entity_poly.pdbx_seq_one_letter_code
_entity_poly.pdbx_strand_id
1 'polypeptide(L)'
;AVRPPTVLVIGATGETGLETMAAAQAAGLQTRGLTRDRALAVATHPGLDWFEVDVRDPARLADALRDVRYVIATIGAPAATGADSPQFIDYLGVVNAIDAALDADVQHFVLISSAAAGPHREPRLTPRLGFVLLWKTLAENHLKASGLDYTIIGPGGLYGTPARTAGLVLMPRSEYRAANVSRGDVARVAVDA
;
A
#
# COMPACT_ATOMS: atom_id res chain seq x y z
N ALA A 1 -30.85 2.00 0.39
CA ALA A 1 -29.70 1.24 0.93
C ALA A 1 -28.49 2.16 0.94
N VAL A 2 -27.76 2.23 2.04
CA VAL A 2 -26.50 2.99 2.11
C VAL A 2 -25.48 2.26 1.25
N ARG A 3 -24.83 2.98 0.35
CA ARG A 3 -23.77 2.42 -0.50
C ARG A 3 -22.58 2.03 0.39
N PRO A 4 -21.99 0.83 0.23
CA PRO A 4 -20.79 0.45 0.97
C PRO A 4 -19.65 1.45 0.72
N PRO A 5 -18.79 1.72 1.72
CA PRO A 5 -17.66 2.61 1.54
C PRO A 5 -16.66 2.04 0.52
N THR A 6 -16.06 2.94 -0.26
CA THR A 6 -15.06 2.59 -1.26
C THR A 6 -13.66 2.67 -0.68
N VAL A 7 -12.86 1.63 -0.88
CA VAL A 7 -11.42 1.60 -0.62
C VAL A 7 -10.65 1.67 -1.95
N LEU A 8 -9.71 2.60 -2.03
CA LEU A 8 -8.75 2.69 -3.12
C LEU A 8 -7.51 1.89 -2.77
N VAL A 9 -7.13 0.94 -3.62
CA VAL A 9 -5.89 0.17 -3.46
C VAL A 9 -4.85 0.65 -4.45
N ILE A 10 -3.77 1.22 -3.95
CA ILE A 10 -2.61 1.68 -4.74
C ILE A 10 -1.59 0.54 -4.80
N GLY A 11 -1.12 0.21 -6.00
CA GLY A 11 -0.32 -0.99 -6.23
C GLY A 11 -1.18 -2.26 -6.38
N ALA A 12 -2.45 -2.08 -6.77
CA ALA A 12 -3.45 -3.13 -6.84
C ALA A 12 -3.14 -4.27 -7.83
N THR A 13 -2.28 -4.04 -8.83
CA THR A 13 -1.84 -5.08 -9.78
C THR A 13 -0.71 -5.96 -9.25
N GLY A 14 -0.11 -5.60 -8.11
CA GLY A 14 0.89 -6.43 -7.44
C GLY A 14 0.25 -7.54 -6.60
N GLU A 15 1.04 -8.56 -6.24
CA GLU A 15 0.56 -9.72 -5.48
C GLU A 15 -0.12 -9.32 -4.15
N THR A 16 0.48 -8.40 -3.38
CA THR A 16 -0.13 -7.90 -2.12
C THR A 16 -1.38 -7.06 -2.41
N GLY A 17 -1.36 -6.27 -3.48
CA GLY A 17 -2.51 -5.44 -3.88
C GLY A 17 -3.72 -6.28 -4.28
N LEU A 18 -3.54 -7.34 -5.06
CA LEU A 18 -4.61 -8.27 -5.44
C LEU A 18 -5.23 -8.96 -4.22
N GLU A 19 -4.40 -9.42 -3.27
CA GLU A 19 -4.89 -9.98 -2.01
C GLU A 19 -5.67 -8.92 -1.19
N THR A 20 -5.21 -7.66 -1.21
CA THR A 20 -5.90 -6.56 -0.53
C THR A 20 -7.26 -6.27 -1.16
N MET A 21 -7.34 -6.26 -2.50
CA MET A 21 -8.62 -6.12 -3.21
C MET A 21 -9.60 -7.23 -2.83
N ALA A 22 -9.12 -8.48 -2.84
CA ALA A 22 -9.93 -9.64 -2.49
C ALA A 22 -10.40 -9.60 -1.02
N ALA A 23 -9.50 -9.27 -0.08
CA ALA A 23 -9.84 -9.15 1.33
C ALA A 23 -10.87 -8.05 1.60
N ALA A 24 -10.71 -6.87 0.96
CA ALA A 24 -11.64 -5.77 1.09
C ALA A 24 -13.03 -6.12 0.55
N GLN A 25 -13.11 -6.79 -0.60
CA GLN A 25 -14.39 -7.28 -1.14
C GLN A 25 -15.05 -8.31 -0.20
N ALA A 26 -14.27 -9.21 0.37
CA ALA A 26 -14.76 -10.18 1.34
C ALA A 26 -15.30 -9.52 2.62
N ALA A 27 -14.74 -8.36 3.00
CA ALA A 27 -15.23 -7.53 4.10
C ALA A 27 -16.45 -6.65 3.73
N GLY A 28 -16.96 -6.76 2.50
CA GLY A 28 -18.14 -6.01 2.04
C GLY A 28 -17.85 -4.57 1.59
N LEU A 29 -16.59 -4.21 1.40
CA LEU A 29 -16.20 -2.90 0.87
C LEU A 29 -16.30 -2.87 -0.66
N GLN A 30 -16.57 -1.70 -1.21
CA GLN A 30 -16.33 -1.46 -2.63
C GLN A 30 -14.85 -1.21 -2.85
N THR A 31 -14.28 -1.79 -3.89
CA THR A 31 -12.85 -1.65 -4.19
C THR A 31 -12.64 -0.91 -5.50
N ARG A 32 -11.62 -0.05 -5.52
CA ARG A 32 -11.07 0.56 -6.74
C ARG A 32 -9.57 0.31 -6.75
N GLY A 33 -9.06 -0.36 -7.78
CA GLY A 33 -7.64 -0.62 -7.94
C GLY A 33 -6.98 0.41 -8.86
N LEU A 34 -5.82 0.96 -8.45
CA LEU A 34 -5.01 1.76 -9.35
C LEU A 34 -4.14 0.89 -10.24
N THR A 35 -4.07 1.26 -11.52
CA THR A 35 -3.21 0.63 -12.51
C THR A 35 -2.62 1.68 -13.46
N ARG A 36 -1.46 1.38 -14.05
CA ARG A 36 -0.88 2.18 -15.14
C ARG A 36 -1.34 1.73 -16.53
N ASP A 37 -1.93 0.54 -16.61
CA ASP A 37 -2.47 -0.06 -17.84
C ASP A 37 -3.82 -0.72 -17.52
N ARG A 38 -4.89 0.02 -17.78
CA ARG A 38 -6.25 -0.45 -17.51
C ARG A 38 -6.65 -1.61 -18.42
N ALA A 39 -6.19 -1.59 -19.67
CA ALA A 39 -6.54 -2.65 -20.61
C ALA A 39 -5.97 -4.00 -20.15
N LEU A 40 -4.70 -4.03 -19.75
CA LEU A 40 -4.05 -5.21 -19.20
C LEU A 40 -4.69 -5.64 -17.87
N ALA A 41 -4.98 -4.71 -16.97
CA ALA A 41 -5.59 -5.02 -15.68
C ALA A 41 -6.98 -5.64 -15.84
N VAL A 42 -7.83 -5.13 -16.75
CA VAL A 42 -9.13 -5.69 -17.06
C VAL A 42 -9.01 -7.08 -17.71
N ALA A 43 -8.03 -7.26 -18.61
CA ALA A 43 -7.81 -8.55 -19.28
C ALA A 43 -7.35 -9.65 -18.30
N THR A 44 -6.51 -9.30 -17.33
CA THR A 44 -5.94 -10.25 -16.36
C THR A 44 -6.83 -10.48 -15.14
N HIS A 45 -7.57 -9.45 -14.72
CA HIS A 45 -8.46 -9.50 -13.55
C HIS A 45 -9.83 -8.88 -13.88
N PRO A 46 -10.64 -9.57 -14.69
CA PRO A 46 -11.97 -9.10 -15.08
C PRO A 46 -12.89 -9.03 -13.85
N GLY A 47 -13.77 -8.03 -13.84
CA GLY A 47 -14.75 -7.85 -12.76
C GLY A 47 -14.28 -7.00 -11.59
N LEU A 48 -13.01 -6.57 -11.56
CA LEU A 48 -12.52 -5.55 -10.63
C LEU A 48 -12.69 -4.15 -11.23
N ASP A 49 -12.95 -3.16 -10.36
CA ASP A 49 -12.97 -1.74 -10.76
C ASP A 49 -11.55 -1.20 -10.85
N TRP A 50 -11.14 -0.80 -12.05
CA TRP A 50 -9.80 -0.30 -12.33
C TRP A 50 -9.83 1.17 -12.74
N PHE A 51 -9.01 1.98 -12.07
CA PHE A 51 -8.75 3.35 -12.42
C PHE A 51 -7.32 3.51 -12.96
N GLU A 52 -7.19 4.05 -14.18
CA GLU A 52 -5.88 4.21 -14.81
C GLU A 52 -5.22 5.52 -14.39
N VAL A 53 -4.15 5.41 -13.62
CA VAL A 53 -3.33 6.54 -13.19
C VAL A 53 -1.94 6.06 -12.77
N ASP A 54 -0.95 6.91 -13.04
CA ASP A 54 0.38 6.79 -12.46
C ASP A 54 0.43 7.59 -11.14
N VAL A 55 0.97 7.01 -10.08
CA VAL A 55 1.10 7.69 -8.77
C VAL A 55 2.01 8.92 -8.82
N ARG A 56 2.76 9.11 -9.91
CA ARG A 56 3.58 10.29 -10.17
C ARG A 56 2.77 11.45 -10.77
N ASP A 57 1.50 11.25 -11.07
CA ASP A 57 0.58 12.28 -11.57
C ASP A 57 -0.43 12.68 -10.48
N PRO A 58 -0.10 13.70 -9.65
CA PRO A 58 -0.95 14.08 -8.53
C PRO A 58 -2.31 14.63 -8.97
N ALA A 59 -2.40 15.26 -10.14
CA ALA A 59 -3.69 15.78 -10.62
C ALA A 59 -4.68 14.66 -10.93
N ARG A 60 -4.22 13.57 -11.52
CA ARG A 60 -5.06 12.40 -11.80
C ARG A 60 -5.34 11.54 -10.58
N LEU A 61 -4.49 11.58 -9.55
CA LEU A 61 -4.77 10.92 -8.27
C LEU A 61 -6.02 11.52 -7.59
N ALA A 62 -6.22 12.84 -7.68
CA ALA A 62 -7.42 13.49 -7.16
C ALA A 62 -8.71 12.92 -7.80
N ASP A 63 -8.67 12.63 -9.11
CA ASP A 63 -9.82 12.01 -9.79
C ASP A 63 -10.07 10.57 -9.31
N ALA A 64 -9.01 9.81 -9.05
CA ALA A 64 -9.11 8.44 -8.54
C ALA A 64 -9.71 8.37 -7.13
N LEU A 65 -9.54 9.44 -6.35
CA LEU A 65 -9.99 9.54 -4.95
C LEU A 65 -11.43 10.05 -4.80
N ARG A 66 -12.14 10.37 -5.88
CA ARG A 66 -13.56 10.76 -5.80
C ARG A 66 -14.40 9.64 -5.20
N ASP A 67 -15.18 9.97 -4.16
CA ASP A 67 -16.04 9.03 -3.42
C ASP A 67 -15.27 7.89 -2.74
N VAL A 68 -13.97 8.04 -2.52
CA VAL A 68 -13.13 7.12 -1.78
C VAL A 68 -13.14 7.49 -0.30
N ARG A 69 -13.36 6.49 0.55
CA ARG A 69 -13.36 6.68 2.01
C ARG A 69 -12.06 6.24 2.65
N TYR A 70 -11.44 5.19 2.11
CA TYR A 70 -10.23 4.58 2.65
C TYR A 70 -9.21 4.37 1.54
N VAL A 71 -7.93 4.50 1.88
CA VAL A 71 -6.81 4.20 0.97
C VAL A 71 -5.93 3.13 1.59
N ILE A 72 -5.57 2.11 0.82
CA ILE A 72 -4.56 1.13 1.19
C ILE A 72 -3.45 1.16 0.13
N ALA A 73 -2.27 1.63 0.51
CA ALA A 73 -1.11 1.71 -0.37
C ALA A 73 -0.19 0.50 -0.17
N THR A 74 -0.15 -0.37 -1.19
CA THR A 74 0.68 -1.59 -1.23
C THR A 74 1.84 -1.45 -2.22
N ILE A 75 2.12 -0.23 -2.64
CA ILE A 75 3.05 0.11 -3.71
C ILE A 75 4.50 -0.19 -3.34
N GLY A 76 5.26 -0.64 -4.33
CA GLY A 76 6.71 -0.82 -4.24
C GLY A 76 7.35 -0.74 -5.63
N ALA A 77 8.55 -0.20 -5.69
CA ALA A 77 9.27 0.02 -6.94
C ALA A 77 9.64 -1.30 -7.63
N PRO A 78 9.29 -1.48 -8.91
CA PRO A 78 9.69 -2.66 -9.66
C PRO A 78 11.15 -2.62 -10.12
N ALA A 79 11.78 -1.44 -10.15
CA ALA A 79 13.15 -1.22 -10.62
C ALA A 79 14.03 -0.57 -9.56
N ALA A 80 15.33 -0.83 -9.60
CA ALA A 80 16.29 -0.24 -8.67
C ALA A 80 16.70 1.20 -9.06
N THR A 81 16.58 1.55 -10.33
CA THR A 81 17.00 2.84 -10.91
C THR A 81 16.01 3.33 -11.96
N GLY A 82 16.14 4.57 -12.36
CA GLY A 82 15.26 5.19 -13.37
C GLY A 82 13.95 5.67 -12.78
N ALA A 83 12.99 5.94 -13.66
CA ALA A 83 11.70 6.53 -13.31
C ALA A 83 10.84 5.62 -12.39
N ASP A 84 11.05 4.32 -12.42
CA ASP A 84 10.33 3.33 -11.60
C ASP A 84 11.16 2.90 -10.37
N SER A 85 12.15 3.69 -9.96
CA SER A 85 12.97 3.42 -8.78
C SER A 85 12.26 3.79 -7.46
N PRO A 86 12.79 3.33 -6.32
CA PRO A 86 12.18 3.58 -5.01
C PRO A 86 11.98 5.07 -4.67
N GLN A 87 12.86 5.95 -5.16
CA GLN A 87 12.70 7.39 -4.99
C GLN A 87 11.39 7.90 -5.57
N PHE A 88 11.02 7.43 -6.77
CA PHE A 88 9.84 7.93 -7.47
C PHE A 88 8.57 7.16 -7.12
N ILE A 89 8.69 5.88 -6.72
CA ILE A 89 7.54 5.03 -6.44
C ILE A 89 7.30 4.91 -4.94
N ASP A 90 8.30 4.42 -4.15
CA ASP A 90 8.12 4.20 -2.72
C ASP A 90 8.09 5.50 -1.90
N TYR A 91 8.62 6.61 -2.44
CA TYR A 91 8.59 7.92 -1.78
C TYR A 91 7.64 8.89 -2.49
N LEU A 92 8.01 9.45 -3.64
CA LEU A 92 7.21 10.51 -4.28
C LEU A 92 5.79 10.03 -4.63
N GLY A 93 5.64 8.81 -5.14
CA GLY A 93 4.32 8.26 -5.44
C GLY A 93 3.45 8.11 -4.20
N VAL A 94 4.04 7.72 -3.05
CA VAL A 94 3.33 7.64 -1.78
C VAL A 94 3.01 9.03 -1.23
N VAL A 95 3.93 9.99 -1.32
CA VAL A 95 3.69 11.39 -0.95
C VAL A 95 2.54 11.98 -1.74
N ASN A 96 2.54 11.86 -3.06
CA ASN A 96 1.44 12.32 -3.91
C ASN A 96 0.09 11.70 -3.52
N ALA A 97 0.10 10.41 -3.18
CA ALA A 97 -1.12 9.72 -2.76
C ALA A 97 -1.64 10.20 -1.39
N ILE A 98 -0.74 10.50 -0.45
CA ILE A 98 -1.07 11.05 0.87
C ILE A 98 -1.66 12.45 0.73
N ASP A 99 -1.00 13.32 -0.05
CA ASP A 99 -1.44 14.70 -0.24
C ASP A 99 -2.81 14.74 -0.94
N ALA A 100 -3.00 13.92 -1.98
CA ALA A 100 -4.29 13.81 -2.66
C ALA A 100 -5.38 13.19 -1.76
N ALA A 101 -5.03 12.26 -0.86
CA ALA A 101 -5.97 11.69 0.09
C ALA A 101 -6.42 12.71 1.16
N LEU A 102 -5.50 13.59 1.60
CA LEU A 102 -5.82 14.69 2.51
C LEU A 102 -6.78 15.68 1.84
N ASP A 103 -6.50 16.08 0.60
CA ASP A 103 -7.35 16.99 -0.17
C ASP A 103 -8.74 16.41 -0.47
N ALA A 104 -8.87 15.09 -0.50
CA ALA A 104 -10.12 14.36 -0.76
C ALA A 104 -10.88 13.95 0.51
N ASP A 105 -10.48 14.44 1.69
CA ASP A 105 -11.09 14.09 2.98
C ASP A 105 -11.18 12.57 3.23
N VAL A 106 -10.16 11.81 2.80
CA VAL A 106 -10.06 10.37 3.08
C VAL A 106 -10.03 10.14 4.59
N GLN A 107 -10.83 9.20 5.08
CA GLN A 107 -11.00 8.98 6.52
C GLN A 107 -9.86 8.18 7.15
N HIS A 108 -9.23 7.28 6.40
CA HIS A 108 -8.10 6.50 6.89
C HIS A 108 -7.16 6.09 5.76
N PHE A 109 -5.87 6.20 6.01
CA PHE A 109 -4.82 5.83 5.07
C PHE A 109 -3.95 4.71 5.65
N VAL A 110 -3.96 3.54 5.02
CA VAL A 110 -3.10 2.41 5.41
C VAL A 110 -1.90 2.33 4.47
N LEU A 111 -0.70 2.38 5.03
CA LEU A 111 0.55 2.24 4.28
C LEU A 111 1.23 0.90 4.59
N ILE A 112 1.39 0.06 3.57
CA ILE A 112 2.23 -1.13 3.67
C ILE A 112 3.68 -0.73 3.42
N SER A 113 4.44 -0.68 4.50
CA SER A 113 5.86 -0.33 4.50
C SER A 113 6.76 -1.57 4.64
N SER A 114 7.68 -1.57 5.58
CA SER A 114 8.56 -2.70 5.92
C SER A 114 8.88 -2.69 7.40
N ALA A 115 8.99 -3.85 8.02
CA ALA A 115 9.46 -3.98 9.40
C ALA A 115 10.87 -3.39 9.60
N ALA A 116 11.68 -3.41 8.55
CA ALA A 116 13.05 -2.89 8.56
C ALA A 116 13.16 -1.39 8.21
N ALA A 117 12.05 -0.71 7.87
CA ALA A 117 12.03 0.74 7.66
C ALA A 117 11.88 1.50 8.98
N GLY A 118 11.97 2.82 8.94
CA GLY A 118 11.82 3.69 10.12
C GLY A 118 13.09 3.85 10.95
N PRO A 119 12.97 4.36 12.19
CA PRO A 119 14.12 4.73 13.00
C PRO A 119 15.00 3.56 13.45
N HIS A 120 14.45 2.36 13.47
CA HIS A 120 15.15 1.12 13.86
C HIS A 120 15.69 0.34 12.66
N ARG A 121 15.98 1.04 11.57
CA ARG A 121 16.50 0.43 10.34
C ARG A 121 17.72 -0.46 10.62
N GLU A 122 17.65 -1.72 10.18
CA GLU A 122 18.74 -2.67 10.32
C GLU A 122 19.91 -2.31 9.39
N PRO A 123 21.09 -1.93 9.92
CA PRO A 123 22.20 -1.46 9.11
C PRO A 123 22.90 -2.58 8.31
N ARG A 124 22.59 -3.85 8.60
CA ARG A 124 23.22 -5.02 7.94
C ARG A 124 22.53 -5.41 6.64
N LEU A 125 21.43 -4.74 6.30
CA LEU A 125 20.76 -5.00 5.03
C LEU A 125 21.65 -4.56 3.86
N THR A 126 21.55 -5.30 2.75
CA THR A 126 22.32 -4.99 1.54
C THR A 126 22.13 -3.53 1.10
N PRO A 127 23.14 -2.90 0.48
CA PRO A 127 23.01 -1.53 0.00
C PRO A 127 21.73 -1.29 -0.83
N ARG A 128 21.36 -2.27 -1.68
CA ARG A 128 20.14 -2.22 -2.49
C ARG A 128 18.88 -2.08 -1.63
N LEU A 129 18.73 -2.90 -0.60
CA LEU A 129 17.59 -2.87 0.29
C LEU A 129 17.62 -1.62 1.19
N GLY A 130 18.81 -1.15 1.57
CA GLY A 130 18.97 0.06 2.36
C GLY A 130 18.40 1.31 1.68
N PHE A 131 18.54 1.46 0.37
CA PHE A 131 17.93 2.57 -0.36
C PHE A 131 16.40 2.48 -0.39
N VAL A 132 15.83 1.30 -0.65
CA VAL A 132 14.36 1.12 -0.58
C VAL A 132 13.85 1.50 0.81
N LEU A 133 14.50 1.05 1.87
CA LEU A 133 14.10 1.33 3.25
C LEU A 133 14.21 2.81 3.62
N LEU A 134 15.20 3.53 3.05
CA LEU A 134 15.30 4.98 3.21
C LEU A 134 14.06 5.68 2.64
N TRP A 135 13.69 5.37 1.40
CA TRP A 135 12.56 6.01 0.74
C TRP A 135 11.23 5.65 1.42
N LYS A 136 11.05 4.41 1.85
CA LYS A 136 9.90 4.02 2.66
C LYS A 136 9.86 4.78 3.99
N THR A 137 11.00 4.96 4.67
CA THR A 137 11.06 5.73 5.93
C THR A 137 10.66 7.18 5.72
N LEU A 138 11.10 7.81 4.62
CA LEU A 138 10.71 9.19 4.29
C LEU A 138 9.22 9.30 3.99
N ALA A 139 8.64 8.33 3.29
CA ALA A 139 7.20 8.28 3.06
C ALA A 139 6.39 8.09 4.36
N GLU A 140 6.85 7.21 5.26
CA GLU A 140 6.25 7.08 6.60
C GLU A 140 6.27 8.40 7.39
N ASN A 141 7.39 9.13 7.32
CA ASN A 141 7.51 10.41 8.01
C ASN A 141 6.56 11.47 7.45
N HIS A 142 6.37 11.49 6.12
CA HIS A 142 5.40 12.37 5.47
C HIS A 142 3.97 12.03 5.93
N LEU A 143 3.60 10.74 5.93
CA LEU A 143 2.28 10.31 6.40
C LEU A 143 2.01 10.69 7.87
N LYS A 144 3.00 10.50 8.74
CA LYS A 144 2.91 10.89 10.16
C LYS A 144 2.72 12.40 10.37
N ALA A 145 3.22 13.20 9.44
CA ALA A 145 3.12 14.68 9.50
C ALA A 145 1.90 15.23 8.76
N SER A 146 1.18 14.42 7.98
CA SER A 146 0.11 14.88 7.08
C SER A 146 -1.16 15.36 7.77
N GLY A 147 -1.44 14.85 8.97
CA GLY A 147 -2.71 15.10 9.68
C GLY A 147 -3.83 14.10 9.33
N LEU A 148 -3.62 13.18 8.40
CA LEU A 148 -4.55 12.07 8.15
C LEU A 148 -4.58 11.09 9.32
N ASP A 149 -5.72 10.46 9.54
CA ASP A 149 -5.78 9.23 10.32
C ASP A 149 -5.10 8.11 9.51
N TYR A 150 -4.17 7.40 10.14
CA TYR A 150 -3.36 6.42 9.40
C TYR A 150 -2.99 5.18 10.21
N THR A 151 -2.70 4.11 9.49
CA THR A 151 -2.00 2.93 10.00
C THR A 151 -0.79 2.61 9.12
N ILE A 152 0.37 2.36 9.72
CA ILE A 152 1.57 1.89 9.02
C ILE A 152 1.82 0.44 9.40
N ILE A 153 1.75 -0.45 8.43
CA ILE A 153 2.01 -1.88 8.58
C ILE A 153 3.40 -2.17 8.03
N GLY A 154 4.28 -2.68 8.89
CA GLY A 154 5.64 -3.08 8.52
C GLY A 154 5.77 -4.59 8.47
N PRO A 155 5.45 -5.25 7.35
CA PRO A 155 5.64 -6.69 7.24
C PRO A 155 7.13 -7.05 7.22
N GLY A 156 7.43 -8.27 7.65
CA GLY A 156 8.71 -8.92 7.41
C GLY A 156 8.84 -9.40 5.96
N GLY A 157 9.59 -10.46 5.73
CA GLY A 157 9.70 -11.07 4.40
C GLY A 157 8.35 -11.57 3.91
N LEU A 158 7.93 -11.12 2.72
CA LEU A 158 6.67 -11.51 2.11
C LEU A 158 6.84 -12.82 1.33
N TYR A 159 5.90 -13.75 1.54
CA TYR A 159 5.80 -14.96 0.73
C TYR A 159 4.36 -15.15 0.23
N GLY A 160 4.19 -16.09 -0.70
CA GLY A 160 2.95 -16.39 -1.40
C GLY A 160 1.65 -16.25 -0.60
N THR A 161 0.60 -16.59 -1.20
CA THR A 161 -0.80 -16.52 -0.79
C THR A 161 -1.31 -17.94 -0.57
N PRO A 162 -2.37 -18.18 0.15
CA PRO A 162 -3.36 -17.30 0.79
C PRO A 162 -3.03 -16.93 2.24
N ALA A 163 -3.94 -16.14 2.85
CA ALA A 163 -3.91 -15.87 4.30
C ALA A 163 -3.90 -17.18 5.10
N ARG A 164 -3.09 -17.23 6.15
CA ARG A 164 -3.10 -18.35 7.09
C ARG A 164 -4.06 -18.04 8.23
N THR A 165 -4.80 -19.03 8.68
CA THR A 165 -5.82 -18.88 9.73
C THR A 165 -5.26 -18.86 11.15
N ALA A 166 -3.96 -19.10 11.33
CA ALA A 166 -3.33 -19.19 12.64
C ALA A 166 -1.94 -18.58 12.68
N GLY A 167 -1.58 -17.98 13.81
CA GLY A 167 -0.20 -17.61 14.13
C GLY A 167 0.26 -16.23 13.64
N LEU A 168 -0.65 -15.29 13.33
CA LEU A 168 -0.25 -13.90 13.07
C LEU A 168 0.02 -13.18 14.40
N VAL A 169 1.19 -12.54 14.49
CA VAL A 169 1.57 -11.72 15.65
C VAL A 169 1.77 -10.30 15.21
N LEU A 170 1.02 -9.37 15.81
CA LEU A 170 1.22 -7.94 15.69
C LEU A 170 2.08 -7.47 16.86
N MET A 171 3.14 -6.73 16.57
CA MET A 171 4.05 -6.23 17.59
C MET A 171 4.58 -4.85 17.23
N PRO A 172 5.03 -4.06 18.21
CA PRO A 172 5.76 -2.82 17.94
C PRO A 172 7.02 -3.11 17.10
N ARG A 173 7.35 -2.21 16.17
CA ARG A 173 8.52 -2.39 15.30
C ARG A 173 9.84 -2.55 16.08
N SER A 174 9.96 -1.92 17.25
CA SER A 174 11.11 -2.06 18.16
C SER A 174 11.33 -3.49 18.66
N GLU A 175 10.28 -4.30 18.67
CA GLU A 175 10.32 -5.70 19.11
C GLU A 175 10.46 -6.69 17.94
N TYR A 176 10.45 -6.18 16.71
CA TYR A 176 10.51 -7.02 15.52
C TYR A 176 11.73 -7.93 15.53
N ARG A 177 11.50 -9.17 15.21
CA ARG A 177 12.52 -10.18 14.89
C ARG A 177 12.29 -10.65 13.47
N ALA A 178 13.36 -10.99 12.76
CA ALA A 178 13.28 -11.44 11.37
C ALA A 178 12.26 -12.60 11.24
N ALA A 179 11.22 -12.36 10.48
CA ALA A 179 10.12 -13.29 10.25
C ALA A 179 9.54 -13.09 8.85
N ASN A 180 8.83 -14.10 8.37
CA ASN A 180 8.10 -14.03 7.11
C ASN A 180 6.59 -14.06 7.37
N VAL A 181 5.84 -13.38 6.52
CA VAL A 181 4.38 -13.30 6.60
C VAL A 181 3.76 -13.49 5.21
N SER A 182 2.59 -14.12 5.12
CA SER A 182 1.89 -14.26 3.84
C SER A 182 1.31 -12.90 3.39
N ARG A 183 1.25 -12.69 2.07
CA ARG A 183 0.62 -11.49 1.52
C ARG A 183 -0.85 -11.41 1.86
N GLY A 184 -1.55 -12.55 1.90
CA GLY A 184 -2.95 -12.60 2.31
C GLY A 184 -3.16 -12.18 3.77
N ASP A 185 -2.25 -12.52 4.69
CA ASP A 185 -2.32 -12.06 6.08
C ASP A 185 -2.06 -10.56 6.20
N VAL A 186 -1.09 -10.02 5.44
CA VAL A 186 -0.86 -8.57 5.37
C VAL A 186 -2.09 -7.85 4.83
N ALA A 187 -2.71 -8.38 3.77
CA ALA A 187 -3.93 -7.83 3.18
C ALA A 187 -5.09 -7.79 4.18
N ARG A 188 -5.30 -8.89 4.92
CA ARG A 188 -6.33 -8.95 5.96
C ARG A 188 -6.10 -7.90 7.05
N VAL A 189 -4.89 -7.81 7.59
CA VAL A 189 -4.56 -6.79 8.61
C VAL A 189 -4.76 -5.38 8.06
N ALA A 190 -4.43 -5.14 6.79
CA ALA A 190 -4.60 -3.83 6.17
C ALA A 190 -6.07 -3.43 6.01
N VAL A 191 -6.97 -4.40 5.82
CA VAL A 191 -8.42 -4.16 5.72
C VAL A 191 -9.06 -3.99 7.09
N ASP A 192 -8.53 -4.67 8.10
CA ASP A 192 -9.03 -4.60 9.48
C ASP A 192 -8.52 -3.34 10.23
N ALA A 193 -7.54 -2.63 9.68
CA ALA A 193 -6.92 -1.46 10.29
C ALA A 193 -7.73 -0.18 10.09
#